data_b453a859596c983adb24731c9f356493
#
_entry.id   b453a859596c983adb24731c9f356493
#
_cell.length_a   1.000
_cell.length_b   1.000
_cell.length_c   1.000
_cell.angle_alpha   90.00
_cell.angle_beta   90.00
_cell.angle_gamma   90.00
#
_symmetry.space_group_name_H-M   'P 1'
#
loop_
_entity.id
_entity.type
_entity.pdbx_description
1 polymer ?
#
loop_
_entity_poly.entity_id
_entity_poly.type
_entity_poly.pdbx_seq_one_letter_code
_entity_poly.pdbx_strand_id
1 'polypeptide(L)'
;MKKIIIFLTLLCLLMTAGCARREKAPEPTPVPTQAVETPKPTPTPEPTPTPTPKIELPPLPDVDITDWDFLYAGPHCSVKTYSPKLGNFEGQYLDLRCIDAANAFMQAAREQGFEVYVASACFPWEYRLNVFEQAMLKYGEYDDEFKHFKPGSAYEAAKHVFAFGCSDHSTGLAFDITDESQYWAEGNYNDLHDETVADTMVCKWMNQHCADFGFIVRYPEDKAEVYGMSCYPGHYRYVGEEAARYIMDNDLCLEEFLALYGKTFRGVNYVNEYVIKEN
;
A
#
# COMPACT_ATOMS: atom_id res chain seq x y z
N MET A 1 6.35 47.91 -25.79
CA MET A 1 6.36 49.37 -25.44
C MET A 1 6.32 49.48 -23.93
N LYS A 2 7.35 50.21 -23.44
CA LYS A 2 7.49 50.93 -22.15
C LYS A 2 7.16 50.18 -20.81
N LYS A 3 8.20 49.77 -20.21
CA LYS A 3 8.77 49.86 -18.82
C LYS A 3 8.04 50.85 -17.89
N ILE A 4 7.73 50.38 -16.67
CA ILE A 4 7.78 51.25 -15.47
C ILE A 4 8.39 50.44 -14.32
N ILE A 5 9.58 50.90 -13.88
CA ILE A 5 10.29 50.50 -12.67
C ILE A 5 9.89 51.49 -11.60
N ILE A 6 9.46 51.03 -10.41
CA ILE A 6 9.30 51.86 -9.24
C ILE A 6 10.25 51.34 -8.16
N PHE A 7 11.29 52.18 -7.88
CA PHE A 7 12.17 52.11 -6.73
C PHE A 7 11.46 52.70 -5.52
N LEU A 8 11.44 52.01 -4.40
CA LEU A 8 11.09 52.62 -3.12
C LEU A 8 12.26 52.46 -2.13
N THR A 9 12.97 53.53 -1.92
CA THR A 9 14.00 53.67 -0.89
C THR A 9 13.34 53.95 0.46
N LEU A 10 13.66 53.15 1.49
CA LEU A 10 13.24 53.42 2.87
C LEU A 10 14.42 53.84 3.74
N LEU A 11 14.27 55.01 4.31
CA LEU A 11 15.19 55.77 5.11
C LEU A 11 15.29 55.22 6.53
N CYS A 12 16.50 54.88 7.00
CA CYS A 12 16.76 54.54 8.41
C CYS A 12 16.89 55.80 9.26
N LEU A 13 16.04 55.91 10.27
CA LEU A 13 16.20 56.91 11.34
C LEU A 13 16.80 56.22 12.58
N LEU A 14 18.01 56.65 12.94
CA LEU A 14 18.66 56.30 14.21
C LEU A 14 18.14 57.19 15.32
N MET A 15 17.53 56.62 16.35
CA MET A 15 17.26 57.29 17.62
C MET A 15 18.21 56.74 18.69
N THR A 16 19.12 57.55 19.14
CA THR A 16 19.96 57.31 20.33
C THR A 16 19.23 57.80 21.58
N ALA A 17 18.86 56.85 22.46
CA ALA A 17 18.37 57.18 23.80
C ALA A 17 19.42 56.80 24.84
N GLY A 18 19.96 57.77 25.54
CA GLY A 18 20.93 57.57 26.60
C GLY A 18 20.29 56.97 27.86
N CYS A 19 20.89 55.91 28.37
CA CYS A 19 20.51 55.31 29.66
C CYS A 19 21.38 55.89 30.79
N ALA A 20 20.75 56.58 31.68
CA ALA A 20 21.37 57.00 32.97
C ALA A 20 21.46 55.70 33.87
N ARG A 21 22.69 55.50 34.34
CA ARG A 21 23.02 54.37 35.24
C ARG A 21 22.56 54.73 36.65
N ARG A 22 21.57 54.04 37.20
CA ARG A 22 21.15 54.17 38.59
C ARG A 22 21.83 53.04 39.37
N GLU A 23 22.69 53.39 40.30
CA GLU A 23 23.35 52.51 41.26
C GLU A 23 22.30 51.87 42.18
N LYS A 24 22.31 50.54 42.21
CA LYS A 24 21.45 49.74 43.08
C LYS A 24 22.21 49.43 44.38
N ALA A 25 21.57 49.68 45.52
CA ALA A 25 22.09 49.34 46.84
C ALA A 25 22.29 47.80 46.99
N PRO A 26 23.25 47.39 47.85
CA PRO A 26 23.53 45.94 48.01
C PRO A 26 22.37 45.21 48.70
N GLU A 27 21.96 44.09 48.10
CA GLU A 27 20.95 43.15 48.62
C GLU A 27 21.55 42.30 49.72
N PRO A 28 20.78 41.98 50.79
CA PRO A 28 21.29 41.17 51.88
C PRO A 28 21.50 39.70 51.46
N THR A 29 22.63 39.14 51.90
CA THR A 29 23.03 37.75 51.62
C THR A 29 22.02 36.78 52.18
N PRO A 30 21.47 35.85 51.37
CA PRO A 30 20.56 34.83 51.91
C PRO A 30 21.29 33.79 52.79
N VAL A 31 20.71 33.53 53.92
CA VAL A 31 21.12 32.43 54.84
C VAL A 31 20.83 31.09 54.14
N PRO A 32 21.71 30.09 54.12
CA PRO A 32 21.45 28.82 53.51
C PRO A 32 20.36 28.06 54.28
N THR A 33 19.17 27.97 53.66
CA THR A 33 18.12 27.05 54.09
C THR A 33 18.52 25.65 53.71
N GLN A 34 18.67 24.74 54.67
CA GLN A 34 18.88 23.33 54.39
C GLN A 34 17.68 22.80 53.56
N ALA A 35 17.98 22.30 52.36
CA ALA A 35 16.99 21.61 51.55
C ALA A 35 16.56 20.33 52.24
N VAL A 36 15.29 20.25 52.57
CA VAL A 36 14.64 18.99 52.97
C VAL A 36 14.56 18.13 51.71
N GLU A 37 15.32 17.06 51.64
CA GLU A 37 15.22 16.08 50.55
C GLU A 37 13.80 15.46 50.53
N THR A 38 13.02 15.82 49.54
CA THR A 38 11.77 15.11 49.22
C THR A 38 12.10 13.72 48.75
N PRO A 39 11.48 12.67 49.30
CA PRO A 39 11.74 11.31 48.85
C PRO A 39 11.39 11.19 47.36
N LYS A 40 12.36 10.68 46.57
CA LYS A 40 12.19 10.37 45.14
C LYS A 40 11.01 9.43 44.97
N PRO A 41 10.02 9.73 44.11
CA PRO A 41 8.89 8.84 43.91
C PRO A 41 9.40 7.48 43.43
N THR A 42 8.98 6.41 44.11
CA THR A 42 9.22 5.02 43.68
C THR A 42 8.59 4.85 42.31
N PRO A 43 9.30 4.32 41.29
CA PRO A 43 8.70 4.10 39.99
C PRO A 43 7.52 3.15 40.14
N THR A 44 6.34 3.60 39.71
CA THR A 44 5.18 2.74 39.56
C THR A 44 5.54 1.66 38.53
N PRO A 45 5.34 0.37 38.86
CA PRO A 45 5.61 -0.68 37.89
C PRO A 45 4.79 -0.41 36.65
N GLU A 46 5.45 -0.41 35.47
CA GLU A 46 4.78 -0.34 34.17
C GLU A 46 3.77 -1.50 34.08
N PRO A 47 2.53 -1.26 33.64
CA PRO A 47 1.57 -2.35 33.51
C PRO A 47 2.13 -3.39 32.56
N THR A 48 2.20 -4.63 33.01
CA THR A 48 2.57 -5.77 32.15
C THR A 48 1.56 -5.82 31.00
N PRO A 49 1.99 -5.82 29.73
CA PRO A 49 1.06 -5.87 28.63
C PRO A 49 0.20 -7.12 28.72
N THR A 50 -1.11 -6.94 28.72
CA THR A 50 -2.06 -8.05 28.65
C THR A 50 -1.85 -8.72 27.29
N PRO A 51 -1.64 -10.06 27.24
CA PRO A 51 -1.47 -10.73 25.95
C PRO A 51 -2.72 -10.51 25.09
N THR A 52 -2.52 -10.04 23.87
CA THR A 52 -3.57 -9.94 22.87
C THR A 52 -4.15 -11.34 22.61
N PRO A 53 -5.47 -11.54 22.62
CA PRO A 53 -6.08 -12.81 22.28
C PRO A 53 -5.63 -13.24 20.88
N LYS A 54 -5.16 -14.47 20.74
CA LYS A 54 -4.80 -15.02 19.42
C LYS A 54 -6.06 -15.38 18.65
N ILE A 55 -6.06 -15.15 17.35
CA ILE A 55 -7.13 -15.54 16.44
C ILE A 55 -6.97 -17.03 16.12
N GLU A 56 -8.00 -17.82 16.40
CA GLU A 56 -8.01 -19.25 16.06
C GLU A 56 -8.45 -19.44 14.61
N LEU A 57 -7.59 -20.07 13.81
CA LEU A 57 -7.86 -20.42 12.42
C LEU A 57 -8.17 -21.92 12.29
N PRO A 58 -8.98 -22.33 11.28
CA PRO A 58 -9.17 -23.74 10.97
C PRO A 58 -7.85 -24.36 10.47
N PRO A 59 -7.79 -25.71 10.33
CA PRO A 59 -6.64 -26.39 9.74
C PRO A 59 -6.28 -25.79 8.38
N LEU A 60 -4.99 -25.69 8.09
CA LEU A 60 -4.52 -25.17 6.82
C LEU A 60 -4.93 -26.10 5.66
N PRO A 61 -5.29 -25.54 4.49
CA PRO A 61 -5.53 -26.32 3.30
C PRO A 61 -4.26 -27.05 2.83
N ASP A 62 -4.44 -28.17 2.16
CA ASP A 62 -3.32 -28.96 1.62
C ASP A 62 -2.86 -28.41 0.27
N VAL A 63 -2.14 -27.29 0.30
CA VAL A 63 -1.62 -26.62 -0.88
C VAL A 63 -0.10 -26.47 -0.80
N ASP A 64 0.56 -26.54 -1.94
CA ASP A 64 2.01 -26.27 -2.05
C ASP A 64 2.24 -24.79 -2.39
N ILE A 65 2.62 -23.99 -1.42
CA ILE A 65 2.89 -22.54 -1.61
C ILE A 65 4.12 -22.26 -2.51
N THR A 66 4.79 -23.28 -3.03
CA THR A 66 5.86 -23.13 -4.03
C THR A 66 5.34 -23.26 -5.45
N ASP A 67 4.07 -23.62 -5.63
CA ASP A 67 3.43 -23.71 -6.93
C ASP A 67 3.26 -22.32 -7.59
N TRP A 68 2.98 -22.34 -8.87
CA TRP A 68 2.93 -21.15 -9.74
C TRP A 68 1.87 -20.12 -9.31
N ASP A 69 0.75 -20.54 -8.76
CA ASP A 69 -0.35 -19.70 -8.29
C ASP A 69 -0.03 -18.96 -6.99
N PHE A 70 1.01 -19.41 -6.28
CA PHE A 70 1.57 -18.70 -5.12
C PHE A 70 2.82 -17.87 -5.42
N LEU A 71 3.13 -17.64 -6.70
CA LEU A 71 4.21 -16.74 -7.08
C LEU A 71 3.94 -15.33 -6.53
N TYR A 72 4.70 -14.93 -5.54
CA TYR A 72 4.50 -13.68 -4.83
C TYR A 72 5.29 -12.53 -5.49
N ALA A 73 4.58 -11.43 -5.79
CA ALA A 73 5.16 -10.14 -6.11
C ALA A 73 4.68 -9.09 -5.07
N GLY A 74 5.54 -8.19 -4.68
CA GLY A 74 5.21 -7.17 -3.68
C GLY A 74 6.33 -6.17 -3.46
N PRO A 75 6.18 -5.19 -2.55
CA PRO A 75 7.11 -4.07 -2.39
C PRO A 75 8.57 -4.47 -2.18
N HIS A 76 8.81 -5.66 -1.64
CA HIS A 76 10.16 -6.18 -1.34
C HIS A 76 10.52 -7.45 -2.13
N CYS A 77 9.67 -7.85 -3.07
CA CYS A 77 9.86 -9.06 -3.87
C CYS A 77 9.54 -8.78 -5.34
N SER A 78 10.58 -8.76 -6.17
CA SER A 78 10.43 -8.51 -7.61
C SER A 78 10.49 -9.80 -8.41
N VAL A 79 9.51 -10.01 -9.28
CA VAL A 79 9.42 -11.10 -10.25
C VAL A 79 9.86 -10.67 -11.66
N LYS A 80 10.72 -9.66 -11.77
CA LYS A 80 11.16 -9.07 -13.05
C LYS A 80 11.74 -10.05 -14.07
N THR A 81 12.21 -11.21 -13.61
CA THR A 81 12.75 -12.27 -14.48
C THR A 81 11.73 -13.34 -14.82
N TYR A 82 10.54 -13.28 -14.23
CA TYR A 82 9.46 -14.21 -14.52
C TYR A 82 8.73 -13.81 -15.80
N SER A 83 8.42 -14.80 -16.63
CA SER A 83 7.69 -14.61 -17.88
C SER A 83 6.52 -15.59 -17.91
N PRO A 84 5.28 -15.14 -17.57
CA PRO A 84 4.10 -15.98 -17.62
C PRO A 84 3.76 -16.40 -19.06
N LYS A 85 3.13 -17.56 -19.21
CA LYS A 85 2.55 -17.96 -20.50
C LYS A 85 1.19 -17.27 -20.65
N LEU A 86 1.16 -16.18 -21.37
CA LEU A 86 -0.03 -15.34 -21.48
C LEU A 86 -0.97 -15.79 -22.58
N GLY A 87 -2.28 -15.64 -22.32
CA GLY A 87 -3.37 -15.74 -23.28
C GLY A 87 -4.25 -14.49 -23.24
N ASN A 88 -5.11 -14.31 -24.23
CA ASN A 88 -6.04 -13.19 -24.28
C ASN A 88 -7.14 -13.34 -23.24
N PHE A 89 -7.34 -12.27 -22.45
CA PHE A 89 -8.41 -12.13 -21.48
C PHE A 89 -9.09 -10.77 -21.71
N GLU A 90 -10.21 -10.78 -22.39
CA GLU A 90 -11.01 -9.57 -22.72
C GLU A 90 -10.20 -8.41 -23.33
N GLY A 91 -9.27 -8.72 -24.25
CA GLY A 91 -8.39 -7.73 -24.87
C GLY A 91 -7.13 -7.41 -24.07
N GLN A 92 -7.02 -7.88 -22.84
CA GLN A 92 -5.83 -7.85 -21.98
C GLN A 92 -5.15 -9.22 -21.98
N TYR A 93 -4.20 -9.43 -21.07
CA TYR A 93 -3.47 -10.69 -20.97
C TYR A 93 -3.46 -11.23 -19.55
N LEU A 94 -3.68 -12.54 -19.39
CA LEU A 94 -3.46 -13.29 -18.14
C LEU A 94 -2.66 -14.55 -18.40
N ASP A 95 -2.17 -15.17 -17.34
CA ASP A 95 -1.56 -16.50 -17.42
C ASP A 95 -2.62 -17.52 -17.90
N LEU A 96 -2.25 -18.32 -18.89
CA LEU A 96 -3.16 -19.32 -19.52
C LEU A 96 -3.82 -20.24 -18.51
N ARG A 97 -3.17 -20.48 -17.36
CA ARG A 97 -3.66 -21.43 -16.35
C ARG A 97 -4.82 -20.89 -15.52
N CYS A 98 -5.02 -19.56 -15.45
CA CYS A 98 -6.13 -18.96 -14.71
C CYS A 98 -7.18 -18.26 -15.60
N ILE A 99 -7.00 -18.22 -16.91
CA ILE A 99 -7.94 -17.53 -17.83
C ILE A 99 -9.36 -18.08 -17.75
N ASP A 100 -9.54 -19.40 -17.70
CA ASP A 100 -10.87 -20.00 -17.66
C ASP A 100 -11.62 -19.61 -16.37
N ALA A 101 -10.91 -19.59 -15.24
CA ALA A 101 -11.44 -19.13 -13.96
C ALA A 101 -11.79 -17.64 -14.00
N ALA A 102 -10.93 -16.81 -14.58
CA ALA A 102 -11.18 -15.37 -14.72
C ALA A 102 -12.40 -15.09 -15.62
N ASN A 103 -12.53 -15.80 -16.76
CA ASN A 103 -13.70 -15.67 -17.64
C ASN A 103 -14.98 -16.10 -16.93
N ALA A 104 -14.95 -17.20 -16.19
CA ALA A 104 -16.11 -17.66 -15.43
C ALA A 104 -16.52 -16.63 -14.35
N PHE A 105 -15.55 -16.02 -13.68
CA PHE A 105 -15.80 -14.98 -12.68
C PHE A 105 -16.45 -13.73 -13.29
N MET A 106 -15.91 -13.22 -14.39
CA MET A 106 -16.49 -12.07 -15.11
C MET A 106 -17.88 -12.38 -15.64
N GLN A 107 -18.08 -13.59 -16.20
CA GLN A 107 -19.39 -14.03 -16.69
C GLN A 107 -20.42 -14.10 -15.56
N ALA A 108 -20.05 -14.66 -14.41
CA ALA A 108 -20.95 -14.77 -13.26
C ALA A 108 -21.44 -13.40 -12.77
N ALA A 109 -20.55 -12.38 -12.74
CA ALA A 109 -20.93 -11.01 -12.41
C ALA A 109 -21.94 -10.45 -13.44
N ARG A 110 -21.71 -10.67 -14.72
CA ARG A 110 -22.62 -10.23 -15.80
C ARG A 110 -23.98 -10.93 -15.78
N GLU A 111 -24.02 -12.17 -15.36
CA GLU A 111 -25.28 -12.94 -15.17
C GLU A 111 -26.12 -12.39 -14.03
N GLN A 112 -25.51 -11.66 -13.08
CA GLN A 112 -26.25 -10.88 -12.07
C GLN A 112 -26.77 -9.53 -12.61
N GLY A 113 -26.49 -9.21 -13.87
CA GLY A 113 -26.91 -7.96 -14.50
C GLY A 113 -25.94 -6.80 -14.31
N PHE A 114 -24.73 -7.06 -13.80
CA PHE A 114 -23.70 -6.02 -13.69
C PHE A 114 -23.01 -5.76 -15.03
N GLU A 115 -22.78 -4.50 -15.34
CA GLU A 115 -21.80 -4.09 -16.34
C GLU A 115 -20.43 -4.04 -15.68
N VAL A 116 -19.50 -4.85 -16.18
CA VAL A 116 -18.14 -4.95 -15.64
C VAL A 116 -17.13 -5.19 -16.77
N TYR A 117 -16.02 -4.52 -16.69
CA TYR A 117 -14.94 -4.52 -17.67
C TYR A 117 -13.61 -4.80 -16.99
N VAL A 118 -12.68 -5.38 -17.73
CA VAL A 118 -11.29 -5.52 -17.30
C VAL A 118 -10.58 -4.20 -17.56
N ALA A 119 -10.21 -3.49 -16.49
CA ALA A 119 -9.48 -2.24 -16.57
C ALA A 119 -8.01 -2.46 -16.86
N SER A 120 -7.40 -3.45 -16.19
CA SER A 120 -6.01 -3.83 -16.40
C SER A 120 -5.77 -5.30 -16.04
N ALA A 121 -4.72 -5.89 -16.65
CA ALA A 121 -4.26 -7.22 -16.31
C ALA A 121 -2.73 -7.29 -16.44
N CYS A 122 -2.16 -8.33 -17.02
CA CYS A 122 -0.72 -8.40 -17.23
C CYS A 122 -0.31 -7.49 -18.39
N PHE A 123 0.56 -6.55 -18.11
CA PHE A 123 1.16 -5.66 -19.13
C PHE A 123 2.58 -6.12 -19.49
N PRO A 124 3.04 -5.82 -20.71
CA PRO A 124 4.45 -5.93 -21.06
C PRO A 124 5.34 -5.17 -20.08
N TRP A 125 6.52 -5.69 -19.80
CA TRP A 125 7.43 -5.10 -18.81
C TRP A 125 7.85 -3.67 -19.18
N GLU A 126 7.96 -3.35 -20.47
CA GLU A 126 8.30 -2.01 -20.96
C GLU A 126 7.24 -0.98 -20.57
N TYR A 127 5.96 -1.36 -20.64
CA TYR A 127 4.88 -0.50 -20.21
C TYR A 127 4.96 -0.20 -18.71
N ARG A 128 5.21 -1.23 -17.89
CA ARG A 128 5.35 -1.10 -16.44
C ARG A 128 6.53 -0.23 -16.03
N LEU A 129 7.65 -0.37 -16.75
CA LEU A 129 8.81 0.49 -16.54
C LEU A 129 8.45 1.96 -16.80
N ASN A 130 7.76 2.24 -17.91
CA ASN A 130 7.32 3.60 -18.24
C ASN A 130 6.38 4.16 -17.17
N VAL A 131 5.37 3.41 -16.71
CA VAL A 131 4.45 3.84 -15.64
C VAL A 131 5.23 4.22 -14.38
N PHE A 132 6.21 3.42 -13.98
CA PHE A 132 7.02 3.73 -12.81
C PHE A 132 7.93 4.95 -13.01
N GLU A 133 8.50 5.14 -14.20
CA GLU A 133 9.28 6.34 -14.55
C GLU A 133 8.41 7.60 -14.51
N GLN A 134 7.18 7.55 -15.02
CA GLN A 134 6.22 8.67 -14.92
C GLN A 134 5.85 8.96 -13.46
N ALA A 135 5.70 7.95 -12.63
CA ALA A 135 5.49 8.14 -11.21
C ALA A 135 6.71 8.77 -10.51
N MET A 136 7.92 8.38 -10.88
CA MET A 136 9.13 9.06 -10.38
C MET A 136 9.21 10.53 -10.80
N LEU A 137 8.75 10.86 -12.01
CA LEU A 137 8.66 12.26 -12.48
C LEU A 137 7.59 13.05 -11.71
N LYS A 138 6.47 12.41 -11.35
CA LYS A 138 5.34 13.06 -10.68
C LYS A 138 5.58 13.24 -9.17
N TYR A 139 6.15 12.25 -8.50
CA TYR A 139 6.24 12.18 -7.04
C TYR A 139 7.67 12.29 -6.50
N GLY A 140 8.67 12.08 -7.34
CA GLY A 140 10.07 12.20 -6.99
C GLY A 140 10.66 13.57 -7.36
N GLU A 141 11.96 13.68 -7.25
CA GLU A 141 12.71 14.86 -7.69
C GLU A 141 13.62 14.48 -8.86
N TYR A 142 13.51 15.22 -9.96
CA TYR A 142 14.37 15.06 -11.13
C TYR A 142 15.34 16.24 -11.25
N ASP A 143 16.61 15.93 -11.51
CA ASP A 143 17.63 16.94 -11.75
C ASP A 143 17.79 17.16 -13.25
N ASP A 144 17.30 18.29 -13.75
CA ASP A 144 17.34 18.64 -15.17
C ASP A 144 18.76 18.95 -15.67
N GLU A 145 19.64 19.41 -14.79
CA GLU A 145 21.01 19.73 -15.15
C GLU A 145 21.82 18.45 -15.39
N PHE A 146 21.72 17.48 -14.45
CA PHE A 146 22.46 16.22 -14.52
C PHE A 146 21.69 15.08 -15.16
N LYS A 147 20.42 15.30 -15.59
CA LYS A 147 19.56 14.32 -16.27
C LYS A 147 19.40 13.00 -15.52
N HIS A 148 19.17 13.06 -14.21
CA HIS A 148 18.91 11.89 -13.38
C HIS A 148 17.91 12.18 -12.25
N PHE A 149 17.29 11.12 -11.74
CA PHE A 149 16.45 11.22 -10.55
C PHE A 149 17.32 11.36 -9.30
N LYS A 150 16.90 12.23 -8.39
CA LYS A 150 17.58 12.36 -7.08
C LYS A 150 17.35 11.10 -6.22
N PRO A 151 18.27 10.80 -5.30
CA PRO A 151 18.09 9.72 -4.34
C PRO A 151 16.74 9.84 -3.60
N GLY A 152 16.01 8.72 -3.50
CA GLY A 152 14.71 8.68 -2.86
C GLY A 152 13.50 8.81 -3.82
N SER A 153 13.67 9.32 -5.06
CA SER A 153 12.58 9.46 -6.02
C SER A 153 11.82 8.15 -6.30
N ALA A 154 12.56 7.04 -6.39
CA ALA A 154 11.94 5.72 -6.58
C ALA A 154 11.13 5.27 -5.34
N TYR A 155 11.57 5.64 -4.14
CA TYR A 155 10.83 5.36 -2.91
C TYR A 155 9.54 6.18 -2.84
N GLU A 156 9.59 7.47 -3.20
CA GLU A 156 8.37 8.30 -3.25
C GLU A 156 7.39 7.78 -4.29
N ALA A 157 7.85 7.43 -5.50
CA ALA A 157 7.02 6.83 -6.53
C ALA A 157 6.38 5.50 -6.08
N ALA A 158 7.13 4.66 -5.36
CA ALA A 158 6.68 3.36 -4.90
C ALA A 158 5.55 3.41 -3.85
N LYS A 159 5.26 4.56 -3.27
CA LYS A 159 4.09 4.77 -2.41
C LYS A 159 2.78 4.84 -3.21
N HIS A 160 2.86 5.11 -4.51
CA HIS A 160 1.72 5.35 -5.38
C HIS A 160 1.56 4.31 -6.48
N VAL A 161 2.67 3.76 -6.98
CA VAL A 161 2.65 2.69 -7.99
C VAL A 161 3.72 1.66 -7.66
N PHE A 162 3.43 0.40 -7.96
CA PHE A 162 4.41 -0.66 -7.74
C PHE A 162 5.67 -0.45 -8.58
N ALA A 163 6.82 -0.62 -7.95
CA ALA A 163 8.09 -0.72 -8.66
C ALA A 163 8.04 -1.87 -9.68
N PHE A 164 8.85 -1.77 -10.71
CA PHE A 164 8.92 -2.76 -11.77
C PHE A 164 9.15 -4.19 -11.24
N GLY A 165 8.24 -5.09 -11.64
CA GLY A 165 8.25 -6.49 -11.20
C GLY A 165 7.73 -6.74 -9.78
N CYS A 166 7.29 -5.70 -9.07
CA CYS A 166 6.75 -5.81 -7.71
C CYS A 166 5.21 -5.82 -7.66
N SER A 167 4.53 -5.78 -8.80
CA SER A 167 3.08 -5.87 -8.91
C SER A 167 2.64 -7.28 -9.28
N ASP A 168 1.51 -7.74 -8.75
CA ASP A 168 0.88 -9.01 -9.11
C ASP A 168 0.54 -9.10 -10.60
N HIS A 169 0.28 -7.99 -11.28
CA HIS A 169 0.15 -7.96 -12.74
C HIS A 169 1.39 -8.52 -13.47
N SER A 170 2.57 -8.39 -12.87
CA SER A 170 3.80 -8.95 -13.44
C SER A 170 3.86 -10.47 -13.37
N THR A 171 3.01 -11.09 -12.55
CA THR A 171 2.87 -12.56 -12.47
C THR A 171 1.95 -13.11 -13.54
N GLY A 172 1.10 -12.30 -14.13
CA GLY A 172 -0.01 -12.71 -14.98
C GLY A 172 -1.19 -13.31 -14.23
N LEU A 173 -1.23 -13.23 -12.90
CA LEU A 173 -2.24 -13.86 -12.05
C LEU A 173 -3.27 -12.88 -11.50
N ALA A 174 -3.21 -11.61 -11.90
CA ALA A 174 -4.09 -10.58 -11.35
C ALA A 174 -4.68 -9.70 -12.45
N PHE A 175 -5.89 -9.21 -12.18
CA PHE A 175 -6.56 -8.22 -13.01
C PHE A 175 -7.35 -7.24 -12.16
N ASP A 176 -7.60 -6.06 -12.75
CA ASP A 176 -8.44 -5.00 -12.18
C ASP A 176 -9.74 -4.91 -12.94
N ILE A 177 -10.80 -4.59 -12.23
CA ILE A 177 -12.11 -4.31 -12.82
C ILE A 177 -12.45 -2.83 -12.74
N THR A 178 -13.37 -2.42 -13.61
CA THR A 178 -14.08 -1.15 -13.52
C THR A 178 -15.52 -1.33 -14.00
N ASP A 179 -16.42 -0.43 -13.62
CA ASP A 179 -17.72 -0.30 -14.24
C ASP A 179 -17.66 0.65 -15.47
N GLU A 180 -18.69 0.64 -16.27
CA GLU A 180 -18.71 1.45 -17.50
C GLU A 180 -18.57 2.96 -17.21
N SER A 181 -19.14 3.43 -16.12
CA SER A 181 -19.16 4.86 -15.77
C SER A 181 -17.76 5.42 -15.52
N GLN A 182 -16.88 4.59 -14.93
CA GLN A 182 -15.49 4.96 -14.64
C GLN A 182 -14.56 4.73 -15.84
N TYR A 183 -14.79 3.67 -16.62
CA TYR A 183 -13.95 3.32 -17.75
C TYR A 183 -13.92 4.41 -18.83
N TRP A 184 -15.04 5.07 -19.08
CA TRP A 184 -15.19 6.09 -20.13
C TRP A 184 -15.08 7.53 -19.63
N ALA A 185 -15.18 7.76 -18.31
CA ALA A 185 -15.36 9.11 -17.80
C ALA A 185 -14.20 10.05 -18.04
N GLU A 186 -12.93 9.60 -18.13
CA GLU A 186 -11.82 10.56 -18.21
C GLU A 186 -10.56 10.14 -18.99
N GLY A 187 -10.47 8.95 -19.55
CA GLY A 187 -9.22 8.50 -20.18
C GLY A 187 -8.04 8.36 -19.17
N ASN A 188 -8.33 8.44 -17.89
CA ASN A 188 -7.36 8.39 -16.80
C ASN A 188 -7.20 6.95 -16.32
N TYR A 189 -6.41 6.17 -17.05
CA TYR A 189 -5.91 4.86 -16.60
C TYR A 189 -5.08 4.92 -15.30
N ASN A 190 -4.90 6.09 -14.73
CA ASN A 190 -3.94 6.33 -13.66
C ASN A 190 -4.54 6.40 -12.26
N ASP A 191 -5.87 6.28 -12.12
CA ASP A 191 -6.53 6.43 -10.82
C ASP A 191 -7.40 5.22 -10.46
N LEU A 192 -6.90 4.01 -10.77
CA LEU A 192 -7.49 2.74 -10.33
C LEU A 192 -7.43 2.55 -8.78
N HIS A 193 -6.80 3.48 -8.09
CA HIS A 193 -6.86 3.62 -6.63
C HIS A 193 -8.08 4.44 -6.17
N ASP A 194 -9.05 4.68 -7.05
CA ASP A 194 -10.26 5.40 -6.69
C ASP A 194 -11.10 4.54 -5.72
N GLU A 195 -11.18 4.99 -4.48
CA GLU A 195 -11.99 4.37 -3.43
C GLU A 195 -13.46 4.21 -3.86
N THR A 196 -13.91 4.97 -4.86
CA THR A 196 -15.27 4.87 -5.40
C THR A 196 -15.55 3.52 -6.07
N VAL A 197 -14.55 2.81 -6.59
CA VAL A 197 -14.73 1.44 -7.14
C VAL A 197 -15.19 0.48 -6.04
N ALA A 198 -14.67 0.61 -4.81
CA ALA A 198 -15.05 -0.22 -3.68
C ALA A 198 -16.55 -0.11 -3.37
N ASP A 199 -17.12 1.05 -3.59
CA ASP A 199 -18.52 1.33 -3.28
C ASP A 199 -19.49 0.86 -4.36
N THR A 200 -19.01 0.48 -5.54
CA THR A 200 -19.87 -0.03 -6.60
C THR A 200 -20.52 -1.37 -6.21
N MET A 201 -21.74 -1.60 -6.71
CA MET A 201 -22.45 -2.85 -6.44
C MET A 201 -21.73 -4.05 -7.06
N VAL A 202 -21.09 -3.86 -8.20
CA VAL A 202 -20.34 -4.94 -8.88
C VAL A 202 -19.09 -5.32 -8.08
N CYS A 203 -18.32 -4.34 -7.57
CA CYS A 203 -17.15 -4.63 -6.75
C CYS A 203 -17.54 -5.36 -5.46
N LYS A 204 -18.59 -4.89 -4.78
CA LYS A 204 -19.11 -5.57 -3.57
C LYS A 204 -19.54 -7.01 -3.83
N TRP A 205 -20.23 -7.26 -4.94
CA TRP A 205 -20.63 -8.61 -5.31
C TRP A 205 -19.40 -9.47 -5.66
N MET A 206 -18.49 -8.96 -6.46
CA MET A 206 -17.29 -9.68 -6.85
C MET A 206 -16.39 -9.98 -5.64
N ASN A 207 -16.24 -9.07 -4.70
CA ASN A 207 -15.50 -9.30 -3.45
C ASN A 207 -16.09 -10.46 -2.61
N GLN A 208 -17.42 -10.64 -2.64
CA GLN A 208 -18.09 -11.71 -1.92
C GLN A 208 -17.96 -13.08 -2.62
N HIS A 209 -17.72 -13.10 -3.94
CA HIS A 209 -17.75 -14.31 -4.76
C HIS A 209 -16.41 -14.67 -5.38
N CYS A 210 -15.37 -13.87 -5.24
CA CYS A 210 -14.07 -14.11 -5.87
C CYS A 210 -13.47 -15.48 -5.51
N ALA A 211 -13.65 -15.94 -4.28
CA ALA A 211 -13.13 -17.23 -3.81
C ALA A 211 -13.73 -18.44 -4.54
N ASP A 212 -14.98 -18.33 -5.00
CA ASP A 212 -15.64 -19.40 -5.77
C ASP A 212 -14.95 -19.66 -7.12
N PHE A 213 -14.16 -18.72 -7.59
CA PHE A 213 -13.39 -18.78 -8.83
C PHE A 213 -11.88 -18.84 -8.62
N GLY A 214 -11.43 -19.06 -7.38
CA GLY A 214 -10.01 -19.15 -7.04
C GLY A 214 -9.29 -17.80 -6.94
N PHE A 215 -10.04 -16.70 -6.85
CA PHE A 215 -9.47 -15.35 -6.67
C PHE A 215 -9.66 -14.85 -5.25
N ILE A 216 -8.79 -13.92 -4.85
CA ILE A 216 -8.90 -13.16 -3.60
C ILE A 216 -8.98 -11.67 -3.90
N VAL A 217 -9.57 -10.91 -2.98
CA VAL A 217 -9.34 -9.47 -2.89
C VAL A 217 -7.91 -9.28 -2.41
N ARG A 218 -7.04 -8.82 -3.30
CA ARG A 218 -5.58 -8.81 -3.03
C ARG A 218 -5.15 -7.80 -1.98
N TYR A 219 -5.81 -6.66 -1.95
CA TYR A 219 -5.45 -5.51 -1.11
C TYR A 219 -6.66 -5.02 -0.31
N PRO A 220 -7.14 -5.81 0.68
CA PRO A 220 -8.23 -5.40 1.54
C PRO A 220 -7.85 -4.19 2.39
N GLU A 221 -8.80 -3.29 2.65
CA GLU A 221 -8.58 -1.98 3.26
C GLU A 221 -7.93 -2.06 4.65
N ASP A 222 -8.38 -2.99 5.47
CA ASP A 222 -7.94 -3.14 6.86
C ASP A 222 -6.56 -3.81 7.02
N LYS A 223 -5.94 -4.26 5.92
CA LYS A 223 -4.62 -4.96 5.90
C LYS A 223 -3.50 -4.13 5.25
N ALA A 224 -3.72 -2.83 5.01
CA ALA A 224 -2.76 -1.97 4.31
C ALA A 224 -1.35 -1.97 4.94
N GLU A 225 -1.26 -2.04 6.27
CA GLU A 225 0.03 -2.14 6.98
C GLU A 225 0.74 -3.47 6.75
N VAL A 226 -0.02 -4.54 6.46
CA VAL A 226 0.49 -5.89 6.22
C VAL A 226 1.16 -6.00 4.86
N TYR A 227 0.47 -5.60 3.79
CA TYR A 227 1.01 -5.68 2.45
C TYR A 227 1.82 -4.43 2.02
N GLY A 228 1.80 -3.36 2.81
CA GLY A 228 2.73 -2.23 2.71
C GLY A 228 2.41 -1.19 1.63
N MET A 229 1.13 -1.05 1.25
CA MET A 229 0.67 -0.02 0.30
C MET A 229 -0.77 0.39 0.60
N SER A 230 -1.31 1.35 -0.14
CA SER A 230 -2.71 1.74 -0.05
C SER A 230 -3.64 0.62 -0.52
N CYS A 231 -4.87 0.58 0.01
CA CYS A 231 -5.94 -0.28 -0.47
C CYS A 231 -6.16 -0.09 -1.98
N TYR A 232 -6.45 -1.19 -2.65
CA TYR A 232 -6.71 -1.18 -4.09
C TYR A 232 -7.96 -2.01 -4.39
N PRO A 233 -9.13 -1.40 -4.32
CA PRO A 233 -10.40 -2.08 -4.55
C PRO A 233 -10.51 -2.54 -6.00
N GLY A 234 -11.17 -3.68 -6.22
CA GLY A 234 -11.36 -4.23 -7.57
C GLY A 234 -10.12 -4.89 -8.17
N HIS A 235 -9.06 -5.11 -7.38
CA HIS A 235 -7.88 -5.86 -7.78
C HIS A 235 -7.98 -7.30 -7.28
N TYR A 236 -8.12 -8.25 -8.21
CA TYR A 236 -8.28 -9.67 -7.92
C TYR A 236 -7.02 -10.45 -8.27
N ARG A 237 -6.61 -11.34 -7.38
CA ARG A 237 -5.45 -12.21 -7.53
C ARG A 237 -5.85 -13.68 -7.47
N TYR A 238 -5.45 -14.47 -8.48
CA TYR A 238 -5.64 -15.91 -8.51
C TYR A 238 -4.67 -16.63 -7.59
N VAL A 239 -5.19 -17.55 -6.77
CA VAL A 239 -4.43 -18.40 -5.84
C VAL A 239 -5.00 -19.83 -5.77
N GLY A 240 -5.93 -20.21 -6.69
CA GLY A 240 -6.67 -21.48 -6.63
C GLY A 240 -7.83 -21.43 -5.64
N GLU A 241 -8.87 -22.27 -5.90
CA GLU A 241 -10.13 -22.19 -5.14
C GLU A 241 -9.95 -22.53 -3.65
N GLU A 242 -9.15 -23.53 -3.32
CA GLU A 242 -8.99 -23.98 -1.93
C GLU A 242 -8.33 -22.91 -1.06
N ALA A 243 -7.23 -22.34 -1.54
CA ALA A 243 -6.55 -21.25 -0.85
C ALA A 243 -7.38 -19.96 -0.84
N ALA A 244 -8.08 -19.65 -1.95
CA ALA A 244 -8.93 -18.46 -2.02
C ALA A 244 -10.04 -18.49 -0.98
N ARG A 245 -10.74 -19.61 -0.83
CA ARG A 245 -11.76 -19.79 0.21
C ARG A 245 -11.17 -19.65 1.59
N TYR A 246 -10.05 -20.31 1.86
CA TYR A 246 -9.42 -20.20 3.18
C TYR A 246 -9.03 -18.75 3.51
N ILE A 247 -8.44 -18.02 2.57
CA ILE A 247 -8.03 -16.63 2.73
C ILE A 247 -9.25 -15.73 3.01
N MET A 248 -10.27 -15.82 2.15
CA MET A 248 -11.43 -14.96 2.23
C MET A 248 -12.33 -15.27 3.42
N ASP A 249 -12.54 -16.56 3.76
CA ASP A 249 -13.38 -16.97 4.89
C ASP A 249 -12.76 -16.63 6.26
N ASN A 250 -11.44 -16.44 6.32
CA ASN A 250 -10.72 -16.13 7.55
C ASN A 250 -10.17 -14.71 7.60
N ASP A 251 -10.60 -13.84 6.66
CA ASP A 251 -10.21 -12.43 6.63
C ASP A 251 -8.68 -12.23 6.61
N LEU A 252 -8.00 -13.00 5.77
CA LEU A 252 -6.55 -12.93 5.59
C LEU A 252 -6.20 -12.16 4.32
N CYS A 253 -5.01 -11.56 4.29
CA CYS A 253 -4.38 -11.19 3.03
C CYS A 253 -3.39 -12.27 2.57
N LEU A 254 -2.88 -12.16 1.34
CA LEU A 254 -1.96 -13.15 0.78
C LEU A 254 -0.69 -13.33 1.63
N GLU A 255 -0.16 -12.25 2.17
CA GLU A 255 1.04 -12.26 3.01
C GLU A 255 0.82 -13.04 4.30
N GLU A 256 -0.31 -12.84 4.96
CA GLU A 256 -0.68 -13.56 6.17
C GLU A 256 -0.83 -15.06 5.89
N PHE A 257 -1.56 -15.41 4.83
CA PHE A 257 -1.72 -16.80 4.42
C PHE A 257 -0.38 -17.49 4.14
N LEU A 258 0.48 -16.88 3.32
CA LEU A 258 1.80 -17.43 3.01
C LEU A 258 2.70 -17.54 4.25
N ALA A 259 2.54 -16.62 5.22
CA ALA A 259 3.28 -16.66 6.47
C ALA A 259 2.87 -17.84 7.37
N LEU A 260 1.62 -18.30 7.31
CA LEU A 260 1.16 -19.50 8.02
C LEU A 260 1.90 -20.77 7.55
N TYR A 261 2.39 -20.80 6.31
CA TYR A 261 3.26 -21.87 5.77
C TYR A 261 4.76 -21.58 5.97
N GLY A 262 5.11 -20.59 6.79
CA GLY A 262 6.49 -20.27 7.15
C GLY A 262 7.21 -19.35 6.17
N LYS A 263 6.53 -18.76 5.18
CA LYS A 263 7.13 -17.74 4.33
C LYS A 263 7.34 -16.45 5.14
N THR A 264 8.53 -15.88 5.05
CA THR A 264 8.87 -14.67 5.79
C THR A 264 8.89 -13.45 4.88
N PHE A 265 8.27 -12.36 5.35
CA PHE A 265 8.26 -11.08 4.67
C PHE A 265 9.05 -10.04 5.48
N ARG A 266 9.82 -9.22 4.81
CA ARG A 266 10.71 -8.27 5.46
C ARG A 266 9.91 -7.19 6.20
N GLY A 267 10.09 -7.14 7.52
CA GLY A 267 9.51 -6.08 8.37
C GLY A 267 8.19 -6.45 9.04
N VAL A 268 7.67 -7.67 8.84
CA VAL A 268 6.37 -8.06 9.39
C VAL A 268 6.40 -9.46 10.00
N ASN A 269 5.87 -9.57 11.20
CA ASN A 269 5.85 -10.81 11.99
C ASN A 269 4.38 -11.21 12.25
N TYR A 270 3.66 -11.57 11.20
CA TYR A 270 2.20 -11.83 11.24
C TYR A 270 1.81 -13.11 11.95
N VAL A 271 2.69 -14.11 11.97
CA VAL A 271 2.36 -15.47 12.43
C VAL A 271 2.04 -15.54 13.93
N ASN A 272 2.47 -14.55 14.71
CA ASN A 272 2.30 -14.58 16.17
C ASN A 272 0.86 -14.29 16.64
N GLU A 273 0.01 -13.79 15.76
CA GLU A 273 -1.38 -13.44 16.08
C GLU A 273 -2.35 -14.60 15.86
N TYR A 274 -1.94 -15.64 15.14
CA TYR A 274 -2.80 -16.76 14.76
C TYR A 274 -2.43 -18.06 15.49
N VAL A 275 -3.42 -18.89 15.72
CA VAL A 275 -3.29 -20.28 16.18
C VAL A 275 -4.08 -21.19 15.24
N ILE A 276 -3.38 -22.12 14.60
CA ILE A 276 -4.01 -23.12 13.75
C ILE A 276 -4.61 -24.22 14.60
N LYS A 277 -5.87 -24.56 14.41
CA LYS A 277 -6.50 -25.71 15.06
C LYS A 277 -5.94 -27.01 14.47
N GLU A 278 -5.60 -27.94 15.34
CA GLU A 278 -5.27 -29.31 14.92
C GLU A 278 -6.55 -30.02 14.47
N ASN A 279 -6.44 -30.89 13.45
CA ASN A 279 -7.53 -31.71 12.94
C ASN A 279 -8.02 -32.75 13.97
#